data_24e5f111cc25cdde20c50da16075c79f
#
_entry.id   24e5f111cc25cdde20c50da16075c79f
#
_cell.length_a   1.000
_cell.length_b   1.000
_cell.length_c   1.000
_cell.angle_alpha   90.00
_cell.angle_beta   90.00
_cell.angle_gamma   90.00
#
_symmetry.space_group_name_H-M   'P 1'
#
loop_
_entity.id
_entity.type
_entity.pdbx_description
1 polymer ?
#
loop_
_entity_poly.entity_id
_entity_poly.type
_entity_poly.pdbx_seq_one_letter_code
_entity_poly.pdbx_strand_id
1 'polypeptide(L)'
;LSVTELIREKLAVLSPESLEIEDESSQHAGHAGAKSGGGHYRLTMVSARFAGQPLQARHRLVYQALGPLMTRDIHALAIHAYAPDEI
;
A
#
# COMPACT_ATOMS: atom_id res chain seq x y z
N LEU A 1 17.12 -3.00 -1.75
CA LEU A 1 15.89 -3.07 -0.96
C LEU A 1 14.80 -3.80 -1.71
N SER A 2 14.01 -4.60 -1.01
CA SER A 2 12.84 -5.22 -1.61
C SER A 2 11.74 -4.17 -1.82
N VAL A 3 10.77 -4.49 -2.67
CA VAL A 3 9.65 -3.58 -2.89
C VAL A 3 8.86 -3.39 -1.59
N THR A 4 8.70 -4.46 -0.81
CA THR A 4 8.03 -4.36 0.50
C THR A 4 8.73 -3.36 1.40
N GLU A 5 10.05 -3.38 1.42
CA GLU A 5 10.83 -2.42 2.22
C GLU A 5 10.67 -0.99 1.71
N LEU A 6 10.65 -0.83 0.38
CA LEU A 6 10.44 0.49 -0.21
C LEU A 6 9.05 1.05 0.11
N ILE A 7 8.03 0.18 0.06
CA ILE A 7 6.66 0.58 0.43
C ILE A 7 6.66 1.09 1.87
N ARG A 8 7.29 0.35 2.77
CA ARG A 8 7.35 0.71 4.19
C ARG A 8 8.02 2.06 4.38
N GLU A 9 9.14 2.28 3.70
CA GLU A 9 9.85 3.56 3.79
C GLU A 9 8.98 4.73 3.32
N LYS A 10 8.31 4.55 2.19
CA LYS A 10 7.49 5.63 1.64
C LYS A 10 6.30 5.96 2.53
N LEU A 11 5.69 4.93 3.12
CA LEU A 11 4.52 5.12 3.96
C LEU A 11 4.85 5.68 5.34
N ALA A 12 6.13 5.72 5.71
CA ALA A 12 6.55 6.30 6.98
C ALA A 12 6.12 7.77 7.11
N VAL A 13 5.96 8.47 5.98
CA VAL A 13 5.53 9.87 6.00
C VAL A 13 4.12 10.03 6.58
N LEU A 14 3.32 8.98 6.58
CA LEU A 14 1.98 9.00 7.15
C LEU A 14 1.97 8.61 8.64
N SER A 15 3.14 8.40 9.23
CA SER A 15 3.30 8.09 10.65
C SER A 15 2.39 6.95 11.11
N PRO A 16 2.47 5.77 10.49
CA PRO A 16 1.57 4.68 10.85
C PRO A 16 1.83 4.18 12.26
N GLU A 17 0.75 3.89 12.98
CA GLU A 17 0.82 3.21 14.26
C GLU A 17 1.03 1.72 14.06
N SER A 18 0.48 1.19 12.97
CA SER A 18 0.78 -0.16 12.53
C SER A 18 0.70 -0.23 11.01
N LEU A 19 1.48 -1.12 10.44
CA LEU A 19 1.54 -1.27 8.99
C LEU A 19 1.91 -2.73 8.69
N GLU A 20 1.00 -3.43 8.04
CA GLU A 20 1.22 -4.78 7.55
C GLU A 20 1.20 -4.76 6.04
N ILE A 21 2.18 -5.39 5.43
CA ILE A 21 2.28 -5.47 3.98
C ILE A 21 2.42 -6.94 3.61
N GLU A 22 1.49 -7.42 2.79
CA GLU A 22 1.54 -8.78 2.28
C GLU A 22 1.87 -8.75 0.80
N ASP A 23 2.91 -9.47 0.42
CA ASP A 23 3.29 -9.63 -0.97
C ASP A 23 2.52 -10.82 -1.53
N GLU A 24 1.53 -10.54 -2.37
CA GLU A 24 0.67 -11.56 -2.96
C GLU A 24 1.03 -11.86 -4.41
N SER A 25 2.23 -11.44 -4.82
CA SER A 25 2.65 -11.61 -6.22
C SER A 25 2.62 -13.06 -6.67
N SER A 26 2.98 -14.00 -5.80
CA SER A 26 3.00 -15.41 -6.15
C SER A 26 1.61 -15.97 -6.44
N GLN A 27 0.56 -15.36 -5.88
CA GLN A 27 -0.81 -15.80 -6.12
C GLN A 27 -1.28 -15.46 -7.52
N HIS A 28 -0.56 -14.58 -8.20
CA HIS A 28 -0.89 -14.12 -9.55
C HIS A 28 0.11 -14.60 -10.60
N ALA A 29 1.01 -15.51 -10.22
CA ALA A 29 2.01 -16.05 -11.12
C ALA A 29 1.32 -16.72 -12.30
N GLY A 30 1.76 -16.39 -13.51
CA GLY A 30 1.17 -16.95 -14.72
C GLY A 30 0.07 -16.10 -15.33
N HIS A 31 -0.43 -15.13 -14.61
CA HIS A 31 -1.43 -14.19 -15.14
C HIS A 31 -0.73 -13.14 -16.02
N ALA A 32 -1.47 -12.58 -16.96
CA ALA A 32 -0.91 -11.57 -17.86
C ALA A 32 -0.31 -10.38 -17.10
N GLY A 33 -0.92 -9.96 -16.02
CA GLY A 33 -0.41 -8.88 -15.20
C GLY A 33 0.95 -9.17 -14.59
N ALA A 34 1.19 -10.42 -14.22
CA ALA A 34 2.48 -10.82 -13.66
C ALA A 34 3.58 -10.76 -14.70
N LYS A 35 3.24 -10.99 -15.95
CA LYS A 35 4.22 -10.99 -17.04
C LYS A 35 4.72 -9.59 -17.38
N SER A 36 3.91 -8.56 -17.12
CA SER A 36 4.30 -7.19 -17.43
C SER A 36 5.19 -6.58 -16.35
N GLY A 37 5.55 -7.35 -15.34
CA GLY A 37 6.31 -6.85 -14.20
C GLY A 37 5.40 -6.22 -13.17
N GLY A 38 5.98 -5.84 -12.04
CA GLY A 38 5.23 -5.28 -10.93
C GLY A 38 4.56 -6.35 -10.08
N GLY A 39 4.45 -6.09 -8.80
CA GLY A 39 3.91 -7.02 -7.84
C GLY A 39 2.49 -6.69 -7.42
N HIS A 40 1.90 -7.62 -6.70
CA HIS A 40 0.57 -7.48 -6.13
C HIS A 40 0.71 -7.47 -4.61
N TYR A 41 0.20 -6.42 -3.98
CA TYR A 41 0.39 -6.20 -2.55
C TYR A 41 -0.92 -5.90 -1.87
N ARG A 42 -1.00 -6.28 -0.61
CA ARG A 42 -2.12 -5.93 0.27
C ARG A 42 -1.53 -5.21 1.47
N LEU A 43 -2.04 -4.04 1.78
CA LEU A 43 -1.58 -3.33 2.95
C LEU A 43 -2.72 -3.03 3.90
N THR A 44 -2.42 -3.14 5.19
CA THR A 44 -3.33 -2.77 6.27
C THR A 44 -2.58 -1.77 7.13
N MET A 45 -3.14 -0.58 7.27
CA MET A 45 -2.45 0.53 7.91
C MET A 45 -3.37 1.26 8.86
N VAL A 46 -2.84 1.55 10.03
CA VAL A 46 -3.53 2.37 11.03
C VAL A 46 -2.73 3.66 11.19
N SER A 47 -3.39 4.80 10.97
CA SER A 47 -2.73 6.10 11.09
C SER A 47 -3.74 7.16 11.49
N ALA A 48 -3.33 8.06 12.38
CA ALA A 48 -4.13 9.21 12.77
C ALA A 48 -4.43 10.12 11.56
N ARG A 49 -3.61 10.05 10.52
CA ARG A 49 -3.82 10.84 9.30
C ARG A 49 -5.12 10.48 8.58
N PHE A 50 -5.66 9.30 8.87
CA PHE A 50 -6.91 8.86 8.26
C PHE A 50 -8.16 9.31 9.03
N ALA A 51 -8.00 9.86 10.21
CA ALA A 51 -9.14 10.26 11.03
C ALA A 51 -9.95 11.34 10.33
N GLY A 52 -11.27 11.14 10.29
CA GLY A 52 -12.17 12.10 9.65
C GLY A 52 -12.12 12.12 8.13
N GLN A 53 -11.30 11.24 7.50
CA GLN A 53 -11.15 11.21 6.06
C GLN A 53 -12.04 10.13 5.45
N PRO A 54 -12.74 10.43 4.35
CA PRO A 54 -13.47 9.40 3.62
C PRO A 54 -12.49 8.41 2.97
N LEU A 55 -13.02 7.27 2.57
CA LEU A 55 -12.20 6.19 2.02
C LEU A 55 -11.32 6.65 0.86
N GLN A 56 -11.88 7.39 -0.08
CA GLN A 56 -11.13 7.87 -1.24
C GLN A 56 -9.96 8.76 -0.86
N ALA A 57 -10.15 9.61 0.14
CA ALA A 57 -9.08 10.50 0.58
C ALA A 57 -7.95 9.71 1.23
N ARG A 58 -8.30 8.67 1.99
CA ARG A 58 -7.29 7.80 2.61
C ARG A 58 -6.45 7.09 1.56
N HIS A 59 -7.10 6.55 0.54
CA HIS A 59 -6.39 5.88 -0.56
C HIS A 59 -5.49 6.87 -1.30
N ARG A 60 -5.96 8.10 -1.49
CA ARG A 60 -5.16 9.13 -2.15
C ARG A 60 -3.88 9.44 -1.35
N LEU A 61 -4.00 9.53 -0.03
CA LEU A 61 -2.82 9.74 0.82
C LEU A 61 -1.80 8.62 0.63
N VAL A 62 -2.26 7.38 0.56
CA VAL A 62 -1.39 6.24 0.35
C VAL A 62 -0.72 6.31 -1.03
N TYR A 63 -1.50 6.56 -2.07
CA TYR A 63 -0.93 6.65 -3.43
C TYR A 63 0.08 7.78 -3.54
N GLN A 64 -0.19 8.92 -2.94
CA GLN A 64 0.73 10.04 -2.97
C GLN A 64 2.03 9.72 -2.23
N ALA A 65 1.92 9.04 -1.10
CA ALA A 65 3.11 8.65 -0.34
C ALA A 65 3.97 7.65 -1.13
N LEU A 66 3.33 6.70 -1.82
CA LEU A 66 4.06 5.69 -2.59
C LEU A 66 4.70 6.26 -3.85
N GLY A 67 4.07 7.30 -4.44
CA GLY A 67 4.65 7.99 -5.58
C GLY A 67 4.98 7.08 -6.74
N PRO A 68 6.21 7.17 -7.27
CA PRO A 68 6.61 6.41 -8.47
C PRO A 68 6.54 4.90 -8.32
N LEU A 69 6.50 4.37 -7.09
CA LEU A 69 6.37 2.92 -6.90
C LEU A 69 5.10 2.40 -7.56
N MET A 70 4.04 3.22 -7.59
CA MET A 70 2.76 2.81 -8.16
C MET A 70 2.83 2.55 -9.67
N THR A 71 3.78 3.16 -10.36
CA THR A 71 3.91 2.98 -11.82
C THR A 71 5.03 2.04 -12.20
N ARG A 72 5.96 1.75 -11.28
CA ARG A 72 7.13 0.92 -11.60
C ARG A 72 7.08 -0.45 -10.95
N ASP A 73 6.80 -0.48 -9.66
CA ASP A 73 7.02 -1.67 -8.85
C ASP A 73 5.73 -2.34 -8.39
N ILE A 74 4.62 -1.59 -8.37
CA ILE A 74 3.35 -2.09 -7.88
C ILE A 74 2.37 -2.16 -9.04
N HIS A 75 1.93 -3.39 -9.38
CA HIS A 75 0.92 -3.59 -10.40
C HIS A 75 -0.48 -3.44 -9.83
N ALA A 76 -0.70 -3.99 -8.64
CA ALA A 76 -1.99 -3.92 -7.96
C ALA A 76 -1.78 -3.77 -6.47
N LEU A 77 -2.63 -2.96 -5.84
CA LEU A 77 -2.52 -2.68 -4.41
C LEU A 77 -3.92 -2.66 -3.79
N ALA A 78 -4.14 -3.56 -2.82
CA ALA A 78 -5.32 -3.52 -1.98
C ALA A 78 -4.98 -2.74 -0.72
N ILE A 79 -5.80 -1.76 -0.37
CA ILE A 79 -5.55 -0.87 0.75
C ILE A 79 -6.64 -1.00 1.79
N HIS A 80 -6.24 -1.25 3.04
CA HIS A 80 -7.12 -1.23 4.20
C HIS A 80 -6.57 -0.18 5.15
N ALA A 81 -7.23 0.97 5.20
CA ALA A 81 -6.75 2.14 5.93
C ALA A 81 -7.72 2.51 7.05
N TYR A 82 -7.20 2.53 8.27
CA TYR A 82 -8.02 2.80 9.46
C TYR A 82 -7.41 3.92 10.30
N ALA A 83 -8.28 4.73 10.88
CA ALA A 83 -7.88 5.62 11.96
C ALA A 83 -7.80 4.81 13.26
N PRO A 84 -7.00 5.28 14.25
CA PRO A 84 -6.81 4.49 15.48
C PRO A 84 -8.10 4.17 16.23
N ASP A 85 -9.10 5.04 16.17
CA ASP A 85 -10.37 4.84 16.89
C ASP A 85 -11.32 3.90 16.14
N GLU A 86 -10.92 3.41 14.98
CA GLU A 86 -11.76 2.52 14.17
C GLU A 86 -11.42 1.04 14.36
N ILE A 87 -10.43 0.76 15.18
CA ILE A 87 -10.01 -0.63 15.40
C ILE A 87 -10.20 -1.06 16.84
#